data_11657d337800f5763e98c3b822c18f13
#
_entry.id   11657d337800f5763e98c3b822c18f13
#
_cell.length_a   1.000
_cell.length_b   1.000
_cell.length_c   1.000
_cell.angle_alpha   90.00
_cell.angle_beta   90.00
_cell.angle_gamma   90.00
#
_symmetry.space_group_name_H-M   'P 1'
#
loop_
_entity.id
_entity.type
_entity.pdbx_description
1 polymer ?
#
loop_
_entity_poly.entity_id
_entity_poly.type
_entity_poly.pdbx_seq_one_letter_code
_entity_poly.pdbx_strand_id
1 'polypeptide(L)'
;TSLEVLGEPSLGHYLSIAGLFNNSSTFAYSAVDKGKIRAIARSHSHEVIQLPVNQSGAILDCASIPDDTVLSLQLANAETGIIQSEFDSIPQSVRIAIDATASGSRIPLPVRWNTALFDASAWNGPSGLAIMAVKNSAEFSYPLPHIAPIRTPGSYSLPLLIASSIALENFRDIDSSLRAFALAEFGRIDGIRCVAPEALALPHLFSVVADGVTGEHVVRELAAQGIDIDSGSACSPEDLQPSHVLAAMGYPTSGHLRFTLHDGVTREEISTLVSAVSAVVQKLRG
;
A
#
# COMPACT_ATOMS: atom_id res chain seq x y z
N THR A 1 14.41 14.11 14.16
CA THR A 1 14.09 12.91 13.38
C THR A 1 15.33 12.07 13.20
N SER A 2 15.27 10.76 13.47
CA SER A 2 16.30 9.78 13.11
C SER A 2 15.84 8.89 11.97
N LEU A 3 16.79 8.36 11.21
CA LEU A 3 16.53 7.40 10.13
C LEU A 3 17.19 6.07 10.46
N GLU A 4 16.46 4.99 10.26
CA GLU A 4 16.95 3.61 10.41
C GLU A 4 16.87 2.92 9.05
N VAL A 5 17.99 2.40 8.57
CA VAL A 5 18.05 1.63 7.31
C VAL A 5 17.78 0.17 7.63
N LEU A 6 16.81 -0.41 6.93
CA LEU A 6 16.37 -1.79 7.13
C LEU A 6 16.57 -2.58 5.84
N GLY A 7 17.06 -3.81 5.97
CA GLY A 7 17.25 -4.71 4.84
C GLY A 7 15.99 -5.43 4.38
N GLU A 8 14.83 -5.20 5.05
CA GLU A 8 13.58 -5.88 4.73
C GLU A 8 12.36 -5.03 5.17
N PRO A 9 11.50 -4.59 4.20
CA PRO A 9 10.33 -3.76 4.49
C PRO A 9 9.33 -4.38 5.46
N SER A 10 9.17 -5.71 5.43
CA SER A 10 8.21 -6.40 6.33
C SER A 10 8.61 -6.30 7.80
N LEU A 11 9.91 -6.38 8.09
CA LEU A 11 10.44 -6.12 9.43
C LEU A 11 10.18 -4.66 9.83
N GLY A 12 10.28 -3.75 8.87
CA GLY A 12 10.00 -2.34 9.08
C GLY A 12 8.58 -2.06 9.58
N HIS A 13 7.57 -2.75 9.05
CA HIS A 13 6.19 -2.64 9.54
C HIS A 13 6.08 -3.02 11.02
N TYR A 14 6.70 -4.13 11.42
CA TYR A 14 6.71 -4.52 12.82
C TYR A 14 7.44 -3.49 13.70
N LEU A 15 8.65 -3.09 13.33
CA LEU A 15 9.47 -2.18 14.13
C LEU A 15 8.82 -0.81 14.31
N SER A 16 8.25 -0.25 13.22
CA SER A 16 7.61 1.07 13.25
C SER A 16 6.39 1.13 14.18
N ILE A 17 5.66 0.03 14.30
CA ILE A 17 4.48 -0.09 15.16
C ILE A 17 4.88 -0.50 16.56
N ALA A 18 5.64 -1.60 16.71
CA ALA A 18 5.98 -2.17 18.01
C ALA A 18 6.81 -1.23 18.88
N GLY A 19 7.64 -0.39 18.26
CA GLY A 19 8.42 0.62 18.97
C GLY A 19 7.60 1.77 19.57
N LEU A 20 6.33 1.87 19.23
CA LEU A 20 5.40 2.86 19.79
C LEU A 20 4.52 2.28 20.91
N PHE A 21 4.47 0.97 21.09
CA PHE A 21 3.67 0.38 22.17
C PHE A 21 4.24 0.69 23.55
N ASN A 22 3.35 0.90 24.50
CA ASN A 22 3.60 0.78 25.94
C ASN A 22 2.89 -0.47 26.47
N ASN A 23 2.93 -0.70 27.78
CA ASN A 23 2.39 -1.91 28.41
C ASN A 23 0.85 -2.06 28.33
N SER A 24 0.13 -1.03 27.89
CA SER A 24 -1.35 -1.01 27.84
C SER A 24 -1.90 -0.47 26.50
N SER A 25 -1.06 -0.32 25.48
CA SER A 25 -1.50 0.29 24.21
C SER A 25 -2.54 -0.56 23.50
N THR A 26 -3.65 0.06 23.14
CA THR A 26 -4.56 -0.44 22.11
C THR A 26 -3.88 -0.33 20.75
N PHE A 27 -4.12 -1.28 19.85
CA PHE A 27 -3.65 -1.21 18.46
C PHE A 27 -4.82 -0.99 17.52
N ALA A 28 -4.76 0.07 16.70
CA ALA A 28 -5.74 0.35 15.67
C ALA A 28 -5.12 0.25 14.27
N TYR A 29 -5.90 -0.27 13.32
CA TYR A 29 -5.49 -0.39 11.92
C TYR A 29 -6.73 -0.37 11.00
N SER A 30 -6.54 -0.03 9.72
CA SER A 30 -7.63 0.01 8.75
C SER A 30 -7.97 -1.38 8.20
N ALA A 31 -9.24 -1.62 7.90
CA ALA A 31 -9.71 -2.83 7.21
C ALA A 31 -9.02 -3.07 5.85
N VAL A 32 -8.44 -2.02 5.25
CA VAL A 32 -7.69 -2.06 3.97
C VAL A 32 -6.17 -2.06 4.15
N ASP A 33 -5.67 -2.16 5.39
CA ASP A 33 -4.24 -2.28 5.65
C ASP A 33 -3.68 -3.62 5.16
N LYS A 34 -2.38 -3.63 4.84
CA LYS A 34 -1.66 -4.81 4.33
C LYS A 34 -1.81 -6.02 5.25
N GLY A 35 -1.75 -7.20 4.67
CA GLY A 35 -1.81 -8.48 5.42
C GLY A 35 -0.79 -8.57 6.57
N LYS A 36 0.39 -7.95 6.42
CA LYS A 36 1.42 -7.86 7.48
C LYS A 36 0.96 -7.06 8.70
N ILE A 37 0.24 -5.96 8.50
CA ILE A 37 -0.36 -5.17 9.60
C ILE A 37 -1.42 -6.00 10.32
N ARG A 38 -2.26 -6.71 9.56
CA ARG A 38 -3.25 -7.64 10.13
C ARG A 38 -2.61 -8.79 10.90
N ALA A 39 -1.44 -9.27 10.47
CA ALA A 39 -0.68 -10.27 11.21
C ALA A 39 -0.13 -9.71 12.53
N ILE A 40 0.37 -8.47 12.54
CA ILE A 40 0.78 -7.77 13.77
C ILE A 40 -0.41 -7.63 14.71
N ALA A 41 -1.57 -7.23 14.20
CA ALA A 41 -2.80 -7.11 14.98
C ALA A 41 -3.20 -8.43 15.65
N ARG A 42 -3.10 -9.55 14.94
CA ARG A 42 -3.39 -10.89 15.48
C ARG A 42 -2.42 -11.34 16.59
N SER A 43 -1.19 -10.85 16.56
CA SER A 43 -0.16 -11.16 17.57
C SER A 43 -0.13 -10.18 18.74
N HIS A 44 -0.89 -9.09 18.67
CA HIS A 44 -0.94 -8.10 19.75
C HIS A 44 -1.68 -8.65 20.97
N SER A 45 -1.13 -8.42 22.16
CA SER A 45 -1.62 -9.00 23.42
C SER A 45 -2.74 -8.22 24.10
N HIS A 46 -3.01 -7.00 23.62
CA HIS A 46 -4.05 -6.11 24.16
C HIS A 46 -5.19 -5.89 23.14
N GLU A 47 -6.03 -4.92 23.41
CA GLU A 47 -7.15 -4.59 22.55
C GLU A 47 -6.71 -4.21 21.13
N VAL A 48 -7.47 -4.70 20.14
CA VAL A 48 -7.24 -4.42 18.72
C VAL A 48 -8.52 -3.88 18.11
N ILE A 49 -8.41 -2.73 17.42
CA ILE A 49 -9.50 -2.07 16.74
C ILE A 49 -9.24 -2.08 15.23
N GLN A 50 -10.15 -2.68 14.48
CA GLN A 50 -10.14 -2.57 13.03
C GLN A 50 -11.08 -1.44 12.60
N LEU A 51 -10.53 -0.38 12.03
CA LEU A 51 -11.30 0.76 11.53
C LEU A 51 -11.95 0.40 10.18
N PRO A 52 -13.27 0.60 10.03
CA PRO A 52 -13.96 0.37 8.78
C PRO A 52 -13.58 1.42 7.74
N VAL A 53 -13.85 1.11 6.48
CA VAL A 53 -13.70 2.04 5.36
C VAL A 53 -15.01 2.16 4.60
N ASN A 54 -15.18 3.27 3.87
CA ASN A 54 -16.27 3.42 2.92
C ASN A 54 -15.91 2.84 1.54
N GLN A 55 -16.82 2.91 0.59
CA GLN A 55 -16.61 2.40 -0.76
C GLN A 55 -15.52 3.15 -1.54
N SER A 56 -15.20 4.39 -1.17
CA SER A 56 -14.04 5.11 -1.74
C SER A 56 -12.71 4.78 -1.06
N GLY A 57 -12.69 3.83 -0.10
CA GLY A 57 -11.49 3.41 0.61
C GLY A 57 -11.02 4.34 1.72
N ALA A 58 -11.78 5.41 2.02
CA ALA A 58 -11.48 6.32 3.11
C ALA A 58 -11.82 5.67 4.46
N ILE A 59 -10.92 5.82 5.43
CA ILE A 59 -11.09 5.30 6.80
C ILE A 59 -12.21 6.09 7.49
N LEU A 60 -13.07 5.36 8.18
CA LEU A 60 -14.17 5.91 8.98
C LEU A 60 -13.80 5.91 10.46
N ASP A 61 -14.51 6.76 11.22
CA ASP A 61 -14.49 6.78 12.69
C ASP A 61 -13.12 7.05 13.33
N CYS A 62 -12.22 7.75 12.64
CA CYS A 62 -10.92 8.14 13.20
C CYS A 62 -11.05 8.95 14.51
N ALA A 63 -12.12 9.72 14.67
CA ALA A 63 -12.38 10.52 15.87
C ALA A 63 -12.74 9.68 17.12
N SER A 64 -13.18 8.44 16.94
CA SER A 64 -13.56 7.52 18.03
C SER A 64 -12.42 6.65 18.53
N ILE A 65 -11.20 6.81 17.99
CA ILE A 65 -10.03 6.04 18.43
C ILE A 65 -9.73 6.39 19.89
N PRO A 66 -9.61 5.39 20.79
CA PRO A 66 -9.32 5.63 22.21
C PRO A 66 -7.96 6.26 22.45
N ASP A 67 -7.82 6.90 23.61
CA ASP A 67 -6.50 7.35 24.09
C ASP A 67 -5.53 6.17 24.23
N ASP A 68 -4.23 6.48 24.27
CA ASP A 68 -3.13 5.48 24.34
C ASP A 68 -3.11 4.43 23.20
N THR A 69 -3.79 4.73 22.10
CA THR A 69 -3.76 3.88 20.92
C THR A 69 -2.52 4.12 20.06
N VAL A 70 -1.97 3.05 19.50
CA VAL A 70 -1.04 3.10 18.36
C VAL A 70 -1.84 2.80 17.10
N LEU A 71 -1.88 3.74 16.16
CA LEU A 71 -2.56 3.61 14.89
C LEU A 71 -1.56 3.30 13.77
N SER A 72 -1.76 2.19 13.07
CA SER A 72 -1.16 2.00 11.74
C SER A 72 -1.98 2.76 10.71
N LEU A 73 -1.33 3.61 9.91
CA LEU A 73 -1.98 4.46 8.93
C LEU A 73 -1.23 4.44 7.61
N GLN A 74 -1.77 3.76 6.60
CA GLN A 74 -1.21 3.81 5.26
C GLN A 74 -1.52 5.16 4.60
N LEU A 75 -0.52 5.81 3.98
CA LEU A 75 -0.74 7.03 3.20
C LEU A 75 -1.49 6.74 1.90
N ALA A 76 -1.18 5.61 1.28
CA ALA A 76 -1.88 5.14 0.09
C ALA A 76 -2.00 3.62 0.09
N ASN A 77 -3.12 3.13 -0.41
CA ASN A 77 -3.35 1.69 -0.49
C ASN A 77 -2.56 1.06 -1.66
N ALA A 78 -1.86 -0.03 -1.39
CA ALA A 78 -1.00 -0.70 -2.36
C ALA A 78 -1.75 -1.49 -3.46
N GLU A 79 -3.06 -1.74 -3.29
CA GLU A 79 -3.87 -2.42 -4.30
C GLU A 79 -4.63 -1.44 -5.20
N THR A 80 -5.21 -0.39 -4.59
CA THR A 80 -6.11 0.53 -5.29
C THR A 80 -5.49 1.88 -5.62
N GLY A 81 -4.35 2.20 -5.00
CA GLY A 81 -3.70 3.51 -5.09
C GLY A 81 -4.38 4.61 -4.27
N ILE A 82 -5.51 4.35 -3.63
CA ILE A 82 -6.30 5.37 -2.93
C ILE A 82 -5.50 5.98 -1.79
N ILE A 83 -5.47 7.31 -1.75
CA ILE A 83 -4.76 8.12 -0.76
C ILE A 83 -5.68 8.44 0.41
N GLN A 84 -5.18 8.28 1.63
CA GLN A 84 -5.88 8.71 2.84
C GLN A 84 -5.64 10.20 3.10
N SER A 85 -6.68 10.94 3.49
CA SER A 85 -6.61 12.39 3.69
C SER A 85 -7.19 12.88 5.02
N GLU A 86 -7.94 12.06 5.75
CA GLU A 86 -8.69 12.44 6.94
C GLU A 86 -7.86 12.33 8.25
N PHE A 87 -6.71 13.05 8.31
CA PHE A 87 -5.80 12.94 9.46
C PHE A 87 -6.15 13.86 10.64
N ASP A 88 -6.88 14.94 10.39
CA ASP A 88 -7.15 15.97 11.41
C ASP A 88 -8.14 15.51 12.49
N SER A 89 -8.97 14.52 12.18
CA SER A 89 -9.94 13.94 13.11
C SER A 89 -9.33 12.97 14.13
N ILE A 90 -8.08 12.53 13.92
CA ILE A 90 -7.40 11.59 14.83
C ILE A 90 -7.09 12.27 16.16
N PRO A 91 -7.48 11.70 17.34
CA PRO A 91 -7.22 12.27 18.64
C PRO A 91 -5.72 12.55 18.89
N GLN A 92 -5.41 13.63 19.62
CA GLN A 92 -4.02 14.08 19.82
C GLN A 92 -3.15 13.10 20.62
N SER A 93 -3.77 12.26 21.45
CA SER A 93 -3.13 11.23 22.26
C SER A 93 -2.72 9.99 21.46
N VAL A 94 -3.25 9.81 20.24
CA VAL A 94 -2.96 8.65 19.38
C VAL A 94 -1.57 8.78 18.77
N ARG A 95 -0.76 7.73 18.91
CA ARG A 95 0.55 7.60 18.27
C ARG A 95 0.38 6.98 16.89
N ILE A 96 0.98 7.59 15.88
CA ILE A 96 0.75 7.23 14.48
C ILE A 96 2.01 6.62 13.86
N ALA A 97 1.90 5.38 13.42
CA ALA A 97 2.87 4.69 12.58
C ALA A 97 2.40 4.79 11.11
N ILE A 98 3.10 5.59 10.32
CA ILE A 98 2.78 5.79 8.90
C ILE A 98 3.35 4.67 8.05
N ASP A 99 2.51 4.03 7.23
CA ASP A 99 2.95 3.19 6.10
C ASP A 99 2.98 4.03 4.82
N ALA A 100 4.17 4.46 4.42
CA ALA A 100 4.45 5.16 3.17
C ALA A 100 5.07 4.23 2.10
N THR A 101 5.01 2.90 2.28
CA THR A 101 5.68 1.95 1.40
C THR A 101 5.06 1.85 0.00
N ALA A 102 3.80 2.28 -0.18
CA ALA A 102 3.18 2.38 -1.50
C ALA A 102 3.31 3.79 -2.11
N SER A 103 3.26 4.83 -1.28
CA SER A 103 3.37 6.21 -1.74
C SER A 103 4.81 6.65 -2.02
N GLY A 104 5.76 6.13 -1.26
CA GLY A 104 7.15 6.58 -1.34
C GLY A 104 7.27 8.09 -1.08
N SER A 105 7.96 8.78 -1.97
CA SER A 105 8.15 10.23 -1.91
C SER A 105 7.02 11.06 -2.55
N ARG A 106 5.98 10.41 -3.12
CA ARG A 106 4.88 11.07 -3.84
C ARG A 106 3.97 11.90 -2.94
N ILE A 107 3.84 11.48 -1.69
CA ILE A 107 2.93 12.11 -0.73
C ILE A 107 3.76 12.61 0.45
N PRO A 108 3.64 13.90 0.81
CA PRO A 108 4.29 14.41 2.02
C PRO A 108 3.72 13.73 3.26
N LEU A 109 4.55 13.56 4.29
CA LEU A 109 4.08 13.08 5.57
C LEU A 109 3.10 14.11 6.18
N PRO A 110 2.03 13.66 6.86
CA PRO A 110 1.14 14.54 7.59
C PRO A 110 1.89 15.29 8.71
N VAL A 111 1.31 16.36 9.24
CA VAL A 111 1.93 17.14 10.32
C VAL A 111 2.21 16.27 11.56
N ARG A 112 1.29 15.35 11.85
CA ARG A 112 1.38 14.42 12.99
C ARG A 112 1.75 13.01 12.52
N TRP A 113 2.84 12.50 13.06
CA TRP A 113 3.30 11.11 12.94
C TRP A 113 4.38 10.85 13.99
N ASN A 114 4.57 9.61 14.39
CA ASN A 114 5.64 9.21 15.30
C ASN A 114 6.72 8.40 14.57
N THR A 115 6.30 7.44 13.75
CA THR A 115 7.17 6.69 12.84
C THR A 115 6.63 6.72 11.42
N ALA A 116 7.50 6.60 10.42
CA ALA A 116 7.12 6.47 9.02
C ALA A 116 8.03 5.46 8.31
N LEU A 117 7.43 4.51 7.62
CA LEU A 117 8.14 3.47 6.89
C LEU A 117 8.03 3.70 5.38
N PHE A 118 9.17 3.66 4.70
CA PHE A 118 9.29 3.79 3.26
C PHE A 118 9.93 2.53 2.67
N ASP A 119 9.52 2.14 1.47
CA ASP A 119 10.15 1.10 0.65
C ASP A 119 10.84 1.74 -0.55
N ALA A 120 12.09 1.38 -0.80
CA ALA A 120 12.87 1.94 -1.91
C ALA A 120 12.25 1.66 -3.28
N SER A 121 11.53 0.56 -3.43
CA SER A 121 10.83 0.21 -4.67
C SER A 121 9.77 1.25 -5.07
N ALA A 122 9.23 2.02 -4.12
CA ALA A 122 8.24 3.04 -4.40
C ALA A 122 8.78 4.26 -5.18
N TRP A 123 10.08 4.41 -5.29
CA TRP A 123 10.75 5.42 -6.14
C TRP A 123 11.75 4.81 -7.13
N ASN A 124 11.43 3.62 -7.63
CA ASN A 124 12.26 2.85 -8.59
C ASN A 124 13.64 2.45 -8.04
N GLY A 125 13.80 2.43 -6.72
CA GLY A 125 14.98 1.91 -6.06
C GLY A 125 14.97 0.38 -6.00
N PRO A 126 16.08 -0.23 -5.59
CA PRO A 126 16.21 -1.69 -5.52
C PRO A 126 15.31 -2.25 -4.42
N SER A 127 14.76 -3.44 -4.65
CA SER A 127 14.08 -4.23 -3.62
C SER A 127 15.04 -4.64 -2.49
N GLY A 128 14.51 -4.87 -1.29
CA GLY A 128 15.31 -5.30 -0.15
C GLY A 128 15.94 -4.15 0.64
N LEU A 129 15.42 -2.93 0.48
CA LEU A 129 15.78 -1.77 1.29
C LEU A 129 14.54 -1.01 1.72
N ALA A 130 14.44 -0.76 3.02
CA ALA A 130 13.45 0.14 3.60
C ALA A 130 14.11 1.20 4.47
N ILE A 131 13.45 2.33 4.60
CA ILE A 131 13.84 3.43 5.49
C ILE A 131 12.72 3.65 6.50
N MET A 132 13.06 3.54 7.78
CA MET A 132 12.15 3.91 8.87
C MET A 132 12.59 5.24 9.46
N ALA A 133 11.73 6.24 9.39
CA ALA A 133 11.92 7.52 10.06
C ALA A 133 11.25 7.48 11.45
N VAL A 134 11.94 7.95 12.47
CA VAL A 134 11.42 8.14 13.83
C VAL A 134 11.45 9.63 14.13
N LYS A 135 10.29 10.24 14.37
CA LYS A 135 10.16 11.69 14.54
C LYS A 135 10.81 12.17 15.82
N ASN A 136 10.51 11.50 16.93
CA ASN A 136 11.07 11.76 18.24
C ASN A 136 11.56 10.45 18.88
N SER A 137 12.86 10.30 19.03
CA SER A 137 13.45 9.08 19.61
C SER A 137 13.13 8.88 21.09
N ALA A 138 12.68 9.90 21.81
CA ALA A 138 12.24 9.76 23.19
C ALA A 138 10.86 9.07 23.32
N GLU A 139 10.06 9.07 22.24
CA GLU A 139 8.74 8.44 22.17
C GLU A 139 8.78 7.05 21.48
N PHE A 140 9.98 6.57 21.17
CA PHE A 140 10.18 5.33 20.45
C PHE A 140 11.12 4.40 21.24
N SER A 141 10.65 3.21 21.56
CA SER A 141 11.44 2.15 22.18
C SER A 141 11.72 1.06 21.15
N TYR A 142 13.00 0.91 20.76
CA TYR A 142 13.36 -0.11 19.78
C TYR A 142 13.02 -1.52 20.30
N PRO A 143 12.13 -2.28 19.62
CA PRO A 143 11.53 -3.48 20.22
C PRO A 143 12.44 -4.72 20.21
N LEU A 144 13.55 -4.70 19.47
CA LEU A 144 14.50 -5.81 19.43
C LEU A 144 15.71 -5.52 20.32
N PRO A 145 16.38 -6.57 20.86
CA PRO A 145 17.64 -6.41 21.56
C PRO A 145 18.66 -5.66 20.71
N HIS A 146 19.28 -4.63 21.28
CA HIS A 146 20.29 -3.82 20.60
C HIS A 146 21.32 -3.25 21.58
N ILE A 147 22.47 -2.84 21.07
CA ILE A 147 23.52 -2.14 21.81
C ILE A 147 23.49 -0.67 21.39
N ALA A 148 23.05 0.20 22.27
CA ALA A 148 22.99 1.64 22.01
C ALA A 148 24.39 2.19 21.64
N PRO A 149 24.49 3.14 20.69
CA PRO A 149 23.40 3.81 19.97
C PRO A 149 22.90 3.05 18.71
N ILE A 150 23.45 1.89 18.41
CA ILE A 150 23.12 1.11 17.21
C ILE A 150 21.78 0.40 17.46
N ARG A 151 20.75 0.73 16.67
CA ARG A 151 19.43 0.13 16.77
C ARG A 151 19.21 -0.98 15.76
N THR A 152 19.73 -0.84 14.55
CA THR A 152 19.58 -1.84 13.50
C THR A 152 20.50 -3.04 13.77
N PRO A 153 19.96 -4.25 13.96
CA PRO A 153 20.82 -5.42 14.13
C PRO A 153 21.51 -5.76 12.81
N GLY A 154 22.83 -5.87 12.87
CA GLY A 154 23.66 -6.23 11.72
C GLY A 154 23.99 -5.08 10.78
N SER A 155 24.49 -5.43 9.61
CA SER A 155 24.85 -4.50 8.55
C SER A 155 23.78 -4.51 7.46
N TYR A 156 23.44 -3.35 6.95
CA TYR A 156 22.62 -3.22 5.73
C TYR A 156 23.52 -3.19 4.47
N SER A 157 22.92 -3.46 3.31
CA SER A 157 23.64 -3.42 2.05
C SER A 157 23.93 -1.99 1.62
N LEU A 158 25.18 -1.53 1.76
CA LEU A 158 25.59 -0.21 1.29
C LEU A 158 25.38 -0.02 -0.22
N PRO A 159 25.66 -1.00 -1.11
CA PRO A 159 25.32 -0.87 -2.53
C PRO A 159 23.83 -0.60 -2.79
N LEU A 160 22.93 -1.29 -2.08
CA LEU A 160 21.48 -1.05 -2.23
C LEU A 160 21.10 0.34 -1.74
N LEU A 161 21.69 0.81 -0.64
CA LEU A 161 21.43 2.15 -0.11
C LEU A 161 21.87 3.23 -1.11
N ILE A 162 23.05 3.10 -1.69
CA ILE A 162 23.56 4.04 -2.71
C ILE A 162 22.66 4.01 -3.95
N ALA A 163 22.33 2.83 -4.44
CA ALA A 163 21.42 2.70 -5.60
C ALA A 163 20.04 3.30 -5.32
N SER A 164 19.49 3.09 -4.12
CA SER A 164 18.24 3.68 -3.68
C SER A 164 18.30 5.21 -3.63
N SER A 165 19.39 5.79 -3.11
CA SER A 165 19.61 7.24 -3.07
C SER A 165 19.64 7.84 -4.47
N ILE A 166 20.39 7.24 -5.37
CA ILE A 166 20.46 7.67 -6.78
C ILE A 166 19.09 7.58 -7.45
N ALA A 167 18.35 6.49 -7.21
CA ALA A 167 17.00 6.33 -7.74
C ALA A 167 16.07 7.44 -7.23
N LEU A 168 16.12 7.76 -5.92
CA LEU A 168 15.29 8.81 -5.32
C LEU A 168 15.63 10.21 -5.90
N GLU A 169 16.91 10.53 -6.07
CA GLU A 169 17.36 11.81 -6.67
C GLU A 169 16.87 11.97 -8.11
N ASN A 170 16.76 10.88 -8.85
CA ASN A 170 16.34 10.86 -10.25
C ASN A 170 14.87 10.50 -10.44
N PHE A 171 14.16 10.23 -9.36
CA PHE A 171 12.76 9.84 -9.42
C PHE A 171 11.90 10.91 -10.10
N ARG A 172 11.07 10.47 -11.03
CA ARG A 172 10.05 11.28 -11.68
C ARG A 172 8.73 10.52 -11.58
N ASP A 173 7.71 11.22 -11.17
CA ASP A 173 6.37 10.64 -11.15
C ASP A 173 5.74 10.68 -12.53
N ILE A 174 4.79 9.79 -12.78
CA ILE A 174 4.06 9.77 -14.04
C ILE A 174 2.97 10.85 -14.04
N ASP A 175 2.55 11.25 -15.24
CA ASP A 175 1.44 12.17 -15.41
C ASP A 175 0.12 11.53 -14.94
N SER A 176 -0.53 12.17 -13.97
CA SER A 176 -1.82 11.71 -13.42
C SER A 176 -2.94 11.63 -14.47
N SER A 177 -2.82 12.36 -15.58
CA SER A 177 -3.76 12.26 -16.71
C SER A 177 -3.77 10.88 -17.35
N LEU A 178 -2.70 10.09 -17.25
CA LEU A 178 -2.63 8.74 -17.80
C LEU A 178 -3.49 7.76 -17.01
N ARG A 179 -3.51 7.87 -15.67
CA ARG A 179 -4.43 7.09 -14.83
C ARG A 179 -5.88 7.45 -15.14
N ALA A 180 -6.20 8.73 -15.23
CA ALA A 180 -7.55 9.19 -15.57
C ALA A 180 -7.98 8.67 -16.95
N PHE A 181 -7.10 8.72 -17.93
CA PHE A 181 -7.33 8.16 -19.26
C PHE A 181 -7.59 6.64 -19.20
N ALA A 182 -6.75 5.88 -18.50
CA ALA A 182 -6.93 4.44 -18.36
C ALA A 182 -8.29 4.09 -17.72
N LEU A 183 -8.66 4.76 -16.63
CA LEU A 183 -9.95 4.54 -15.96
C LEU A 183 -11.13 4.89 -16.87
N ALA A 184 -11.04 5.95 -17.67
CA ALA A 184 -12.07 6.31 -18.62
C ALA A 184 -12.24 5.26 -19.73
N GLU A 185 -11.14 4.70 -20.24
CA GLU A 185 -11.18 3.63 -21.25
C GLU A 185 -11.72 2.32 -20.66
N PHE A 186 -11.26 1.89 -19.48
CA PHE A 186 -11.78 0.70 -18.80
C PHE A 186 -13.27 0.82 -18.45
N GLY A 187 -13.72 2.01 -18.04
CA GLY A 187 -15.12 2.27 -17.69
C GLY A 187 -16.11 2.17 -18.88
N ARG A 188 -15.60 2.10 -20.12
CA ARG A 188 -16.42 1.88 -21.34
C ARG A 188 -16.64 0.41 -21.67
N ILE A 189 -15.90 -0.49 -21.02
CA ILE A 189 -15.98 -1.93 -21.28
C ILE A 189 -17.13 -2.51 -20.43
N ASP A 190 -18.07 -3.17 -21.11
CA ASP A 190 -19.18 -3.83 -20.42
C ASP A 190 -18.69 -4.89 -19.42
N GLY A 191 -19.23 -4.83 -18.19
CA GLY A 191 -18.86 -5.73 -17.11
C GLY A 191 -17.45 -5.50 -16.55
N ILE A 192 -16.83 -4.36 -16.80
CA ILE A 192 -15.66 -3.89 -16.04
C ILE A 192 -16.06 -2.70 -15.18
N ARG A 193 -15.73 -2.78 -13.90
CA ARG A 193 -15.96 -1.72 -12.90
C ARG A 193 -14.65 -1.19 -12.38
N CYS A 194 -14.41 0.12 -12.54
CA CYS A 194 -13.28 0.79 -11.92
C CYS A 194 -13.51 0.92 -10.42
N VAL A 195 -12.47 0.63 -9.61
CA VAL A 195 -12.53 0.76 -8.15
C VAL A 195 -12.31 2.22 -7.77
N ALA A 196 -13.32 2.84 -7.14
CA ALA A 196 -13.33 4.22 -6.67
C ALA A 196 -12.63 5.21 -7.64
N PRO A 197 -13.11 5.35 -8.89
CA PRO A 197 -12.41 6.11 -9.93
C PRO A 197 -12.26 7.60 -9.60
N GLU A 198 -13.17 8.16 -8.80
CA GLU A 198 -13.17 9.57 -8.37
C GLU A 198 -12.35 9.83 -7.09
N ALA A 199 -11.85 8.78 -6.43
CA ALA A 199 -11.05 8.94 -5.23
C ALA A 199 -9.67 9.53 -5.54
N LEU A 200 -9.16 10.36 -4.63
CA LEU A 200 -7.77 10.81 -4.68
C LEU A 200 -6.85 9.59 -4.60
N ALA A 201 -5.96 9.44 -5.56
CA ALA A 201 -5.13 8.24 -5.67
C ALA A 201 -3.76 8.52 -6.27
N LEU A 202 -2.84 7.58 -6.08
CA LEU A 202 -1.53 7.58 -6.71
C LEU A 202 -1.66 7.58 -8.23
N PRO A 203 -0.83 8.31 -8.97
CA PRO A 203 -0.98 8.48 -10.42
C PRO A 203 -0.66 7.21 -11.22
N HIS A 204 0.07 6.26 -10.63
CA HIS A 204 0.56 5.07 -11.32
C HIS A 204 -0.21 3.79 -10.98
N LEU A 205 -1.12 3.82 -10.00
CA LEU A 205 -1.75 2.62 -9.45
C LEU A 205 -3.27 2.73 -9.47
N PHE A 206 -3.94 1.70 -9.98
CA PHE A 206 -5.40 1.58 -9.92
C PHE A 206 -5.84 0.13 -10.02
N SER A 207 -7.10 -0.11 -9.67
CA SER A 207 -7.73 -1.42 -9.77
C SER A 207 -9.04 -1.36 -10.53
N VAL A 208 -9.37 -2.46 -11.19
CA VAL A 208 -10.69 -2.71 -11.76
C VAL A 208 -11.19 -4.10 -11.36
N VAL A 209 -12.49 -4.32 -11.48
CA VAL A 209 -13.12 -5.63 -11.30
C VAL A 209 -13.80 -6.04 -12.59
N ALA A 210 -13.44 -7.20 -13.14
CA ALA A 210 -14.06 -7.79 -14.30
C ALA A 210 -15.11 -8.82 -13.87
N ASP A 211 -16.38 -8.58 -14.17
CA ASP A 211 -17.48 -9.46 -13.80
C ASP A 211 -17.44 -10.78 -14.60
N GLY A 212 -17.80 -11.88 -13.95
CA GLY A 212 -17.95 -13.20 -14.60
C GLY A 212 -16.65 -13.94 -14.91
N VAL A 213 -15.49 -13.42 -14.48
CA VAL A 213 -14.17 -14.05 -14.64
C VAL A 213 -13.41 -14.05 -13.34
N THR A 214 -12.35 -14.83 -13.26
CA THR A 214 -11.39 -14.75 -12.14
C THR A 214 -10.18 -13.94 -12.58
N GLY A 215 -9.70 -13.03 -11.72
CA GLY A 215 -8.55 -12.18 -12.02
C GLY A 215 -7.31 -12.98 -12.40
N GLU A 216 -7.06 -14.11 -11.75
CA GLU A 216 -5.92 -14.98 -12.03
C GLU A 216 -5.94 -15.55 -13.47
N HIS A 217 -7.12 -15.93 -13.99
CA HIS A 217 -7.22 -16.40 -15.37
C HIS A 217 -6.91 -15.27 -16.35
N VAL A 218 -7.39 -14.05 -16.08
CA VAL A 218 -7.09 -12.89 -16.93
C VAL A 218 -5.60 -12.58 -16.91
N VAL A 219 -4.96 -12.55 -15.73
CA VAL A 219 -3.51 -12.34 -15.59
C VAL A 219 -2.71 -13.36 -16.40
N ARG A 220 -3.05 -14.65 -16.30
CA ARG A 220 -2.37 -15.73 -17.04
C ARG A 220 -2.50 -15.59 -18.56
N GLU A 221 -3.70 -15.26 -19.05
CA GLU A 221 -3.93 -15.06 -20.48
C GLU A 221 -3.21 -13.84 -21.04
N LEU A 222 -3.10 -12.76 -20.25
CA LEU A 222 -2.35 -11.56 -20.63
C LEU A 222 -0.84 -11.79 -20.58
N ALA A 223 -0.32 -12.49 -19.57
CA ALA A 223 1.08 -12.86 -19.47
C ALA A 223 1.54 -13.70 -20.68
N ALA A 224 0.67 -14.58 -21.22
CA ALA A 224 0.95 -15.32 -22.47
C ALA A 224 1.06 -14.40 -23.71
N GLN A 225 0.58 -13.16 -23.63
CA GLN A 225 0.71 -12.12 -24.66
C GLN A 225 1.83 -11.13 -24.38
N GLY A 226 2.64 -11.34 -23.31
CA GLY A 226 3.70 -10.44 -22.87
C GLY A 226 3.21 -9.19 -22.14
N ILE A 227 1.98 -9.24 -21.59
CA ILE A 227 1.40 -8.14 -20.79
C ILE A 227 1.33 -8.60 -19.33
N ASP A 228 2.15 -7.97 -18.49
CA ASP A 228 2.21 -8.25 -17.06
C ASP A 228 1.29 -7.29 -16.28
N ILE A 229 0.30 -7.87 -15.65
CA ILE A 229 -0.58 -7.21 -14.67
C ILE A 229 -0.68 -8.09 -13.42
N ASP A 230 -1.32 -7.58 -12.39
CA ASP A 230 -1.48 -8.30 -11.14
C ASP A 230 -2.96 -8.54 -10.81
N SER A 231 -3.22 -9.52 -9.93
CA SER A 231 -4.54 -9.71 -9.31
C SER A 231 -4.38 -9.76 -7.80
N GLY A 232 -5.38 -9.30 -7.05
CA GLY A 232 -5.31 -9.24 -5.59
C GLY A 232 -5.09 -10.59 -4.89
N SER A 233 -5.29 -11.72 -5.61
CA SER A 233 -5.07 -13.08 -5.11
C SER A 233 -3.70 -13.66 -5.50
N ALA A 234 -2.92 -12.97 -6.36
CA ALA A 234 -1.71 -13.54 -6.97
C ALA A 234 -0.43 -13.38 -6.13
N CYS A 235 -0.48 -12.65 -5.01
CA CYS A 235 0.73 -12.34 -4.25
C CYS A 235 1.27 -13.48 -3.37
N SER A 236 0.57 -14.62 -3.26
CA SER A 236 1.10 -15.80 -2.57
C SER A 236 0.43 -17.07 -3.08
N PRO A 237 1.18 -18.12 -3.48
CA PRO A 237 0.63 -19.44 -3.82
C PRO A 237 -0.10 -20.10 -2.64
N GLU A 238 0.16 -19.65 -1.42
CA GLU A 238 -0.42 -20.19 -0.18
C GLU A 238 -1.70 -19.46 0.25
N ASP A 239 -1.94 -18.24 -0.27
CA ASP A 239 -3.11 -17.41 0.04
C ASP A 239 -3.95 -17.15 -1.22
N LEU A 240 -4.65 -18.15 -1.70
CA LEU A 240 -5.75 -17.99 -2.69
C LEU A 240 -6.94 -17.23 -2.07
N GLN A 241 -6.67 -16.34 -1.13
CA GLN A 241 -7.72 -15.56 -0.46
C GLN A 241 -8.13 -14.38 -1.33
N PRO A 242 -9.43 -14.13 -1.46
CA PRO A 242 -9.92 -12.93 -2.14
C PRO A 242 -9.36 -11.66 -1.53
N SER A 243 -9.21 -10.59 -2.32
CA SER A 243 -8.74 -9.30 -1.82
C SER A 243 -9.60 -8.81 -0.65
N HIS A 244 -9.01 -8.77 0.54
CA HIS A 244 -9.67 -8.22 1.72
C HIS A 244 -9.90 -6.70 1.60
N VAL A 245 -9.10 -6.00 0.80
CA VAL A 245 -9.23 -4.57 0.50
C VAL A 245 -10.52 -4.33 -0.25
N LEU A 246 -10.73 -5.02 -1.37
CA LEU A 246 -11.97 -4.89 -2.14
C LEU A 246 -13.19 -5.34 -1.34
N ALA A 247 -13.07 -6.43 -0.56
CA ALA A 247 -14.15 -6.89 0.31
C ALA A 247 -14.54 -5.83 1.35
N ALA A 248 -13.55 -5.19 2.00
CA ALA A 248 -13.79 -4.12 2.96
C ALA A 248 -14.43 -2.88 2.33
N MET A 249 -14.12 -2.58 1.06
CA MET A 249 -14.71 -1.48 0.29
C MET A 249 -16.07 -1.83 -0.34
N GLY A 250 -16.55 -3.09 -0.21
CA GLY A 250 -17.82 -3.53 -0.77
C GLY A 250 -17.80 -3.82 -2.28
N TYR A 251 -16.62 -4.07 -2.86
CA TYR A 251 -16.46 -4.51 -4.24
C TYR A 251 -16.41 -6.05 -4.34
N PRO A 252 -16.81 -6.63 -5.48
CA PRO A 252 -16.54 -8.03 -5.77
C PRO A 252 -15.04 -8.30 -5.84
N THR A 253 -14.63 -9.48 -5.41
CA THR A 253 -13.21 -9.83 -5.26
C THR A 253 -12.70 -10.79 -6.34
N SER A 254 -13.58 -11.54 -7.01
CA SER A 254 -13.18 -12.62 -7.93
C SER A 254 -12.51 -12.12 -9.21
N GLY A 255 -12.96 -11.02 -9.77
CA GLY A 255 -12.44 -10.46 -11.01
C GLY A 255 -11.45 -9.32 -10.82
N HIS A 256 -10.80 -9.22 -9.68
CA HIS A 256 -9.88 -8.13 -9.36
C HIS A 256 -8.64 -8.14 -10.25
N LEU A 257 -8.37 -7.00 -10.89
CA LEU A 257 -7.16 -6.72 -11.66
C LEU A 257 -6.53 -5.45 -11.14
N ARG A 258 -5.22 -5.49 -10.87
CA ARG A 258 -4.42 -4.36 -10.42
C ARG A 258 -3.42 -3.96 -11.49
N PHE A 259 -3.35 -2.67 -11.76
CA PHE A 259 -2.48 -2.09 -12.77
C PHE A 259 -1.49 -1.13 -12.12
N THR A 260 -0.23 -1.29 -12.50
CA THR A 260 0.84 -0.37 -12.14
C THR A 260 1.44 0.18 -13.42
N LEU A 261 1.21 1.46 -13.68
CA LEU A 261 1.77 2.16 -14.83
C LEU A 261 3.26 2.45 -14.56
N HIS A 262 4.12 2.13 -15.51
CA HIS A 262 5.56 2.41 -15.42
C HIS A 262 5.90 3.82 -15.92
N ASP A 263 7.08 4.30 -15.58
CA ASP A 263 7.61 5.54 -16.11
C ASP A 263 7.75 5.47 -17.66
N GLY A 264 7.32 6.52 -18.33
CA GLY A 264 7.33 6.60 -19.79
C GLY A 264 6.18 5.91 -20.50
N VAL A 265 5.18 5.31 -19.78
CA VAL A 265 3.99 4.72 -20.41
C VAL A 265 3.24 5.77 -21.24
N THR A 266 2.79 5.36 -22.42
CA THR A 266 2.06 6.19 -23.35
C THR A 266 0.54 5.89 -23.37
N ARG A 267 -0.27 6.81 -23.87
CA ARG A 267 -1.71 6.57 -24.08
C ARG A 267 -1.98 5.44 -25.08
N GLU A 268 -1.10 5.25 -26.06
CA GLU A 268 -1.23 4.18 -27.05
C GLU A 268 -1.02 2.81 -26.39
N GLU A 269 -0.01 2.67 -25.53
CA GLU A 269 0.21 1.46 -24.75
C GLU A 269 -0.96 1.17 -23.80
N ILE A 270 -1.51 2.20 -23.15
CA ILE A 270 -2.73 2.05 -22.32
C ILE A 270 -3.91 1.58 -23.17
N SER A 271 -4.13 2.14 -24.37
CA SER A 271 -5.21 1.70 -25.26
C SER A 271 -5.03 0.26 -25.72
N THR A 272 -3.79 -0.15 -25.97
CA THR A 272 -3.44 -1.53 -26.30
C THR A 272 -3.73 -2.48 -25.13
N LEU A 273 -3.32 -2.10 -23.92
CA LEU A 273 -3.64 -2.83 -22.69
C LEU A 273 -5.14 -3.00 -22.50
N VAL A 274 -5.91 -1.91 -22.62
CA VAL A 274 -7.38 -1.92 -22.46
C VAL A 274 -8.03 -2.87 -23.47
N SER A 275 -7.58 -2.83 -24.72
CA SER A 275 -8.07 -3.70 -25.79
C SER A 275 -7.76 -5.17 -25.52
N ALA A 276 -6.54 -5.48 -25.05
CA ALA A 276 -6.14 -6.83 -24.71
C ALA A 276 -6.95 -7.39 -23.52
N VAL A 277 -7.13 -6.59 -22.45
CA VAL A 277 -7.96 -6.97 -21.30
C VAL A 277 -9.40 -7.24 -21.74
N SER A 278 -9.98 -6.35 -22.57
CA SER A 278 -11.34 -6.53 -23.10
C SER A 278 -11.50 -7.85 -23.86
N ALA A 279 -10.56 -8.15 -24.77
CA ALA A 279 -10.58 -9.38 -25.56
C ALA A 279 -10.45 -10.64 -24.69
N VAL A 280 -9.55 -10.63 -23.70
CA VAL A 280 -9.36 -11.74 -22.76
C VAL A 280 -10.60 -11.96 -21.90
N VAL A 281 -11.18 -10.89 -21.36
CA VAL A 281 -12.39 -10.98 -20.52
C VAL A 281 -13.57 -11.52 -21.34
N GLN A 282 -13.74 -11.07 -22.58
CA GLN A 282 -14.78 -11.60 -23.48
C GLN A 282 -14.56 -13.09 -23.80
N LYS A 283 -13.33 -13.49 -24.13
CA LYS A 283 -12.95 -14.89 -24.36
C LYS A 283 -13.28 -15.79 -23.17
N LEU A 284 -13.03 -15.33 -21.95
CA LEU A 284 -13.24 -16.10 -20.73
C LEU A 284 -14.70 -16.19 -20.28
N ARG A 285 -15.56 -15.30 -20.79
CA ARG A 285 -17.01 -15.32 -20.53
C ARG A 285 -17.80 -16.20 -21.50
N GLY A 286 -17.30 -16.35 -22.70
CA GLY A 286 -17.98 -17.02 -23.80
C GLY A 286 -17.65 -18.39 -24.04
#